data_65806242a0ffd5992908e42cca03c1a1
#
_entry.id   65806242a0ffd5992908e42cca03c1a1
#
_cell.length_a   1.000
_cell.length_b   1.000
_cell.length_c   1.000
_cell.angle_alpha   90.00
_cell.angle_beta   90.00
_cell.angle_gamma   90.00
#
_symmetry.space_group_name_H-M   'P 1'
#
loop_
_entity.id
_entity.type
_entity.pdbx_description
1 polymer ?
#
loop_
_entity_poly.entity_id
_entity_poly.type
_entity_poly.pdbx_seq_one_letter_code
_entity_poly.pdbx_strand_id
1 'polypeptide(L)'
;MSLDGYLLSIDQGTTSSRALILDIQGNIISQKNFEFKQYFPNDGWVEHDPIEILKTTQDAINYVIKETNISPKDINIAGITNQRETVVAWNKLTGKPVHNACLLYTSDAADDRDS
;
A
#
# COMPACT_ATOMS: atom_id res chain seq x y z
N MET A 1 20.40 15.50 -19.34
CA MET A 1 19.49 14.78 -18.46
C MET A 1 19.81 13.30 -18.50
N SER A 2 19.93 12.72 -17.36
CA SER A 2 20.18 11.28 -17.28
C SER A 2 18.91 10.51 -17.63
N LEU A 3 19.07 9.47 -18.46
CA LEU A 3 18.01 8.49 -18.69
C LEU A 3 18.07 7.34 -17.67
N ASP A 4 18.98 7.48 -16.68
CA ASP A 4 19.23 6.46 -15.68
C ASP A 4 18.44 6.75 -14.42
N GLY A 5 17.15 6.87 -14.58
CA GLY A 5 16.28 7.05 -13.43
C GLY A 5 15.54 5.77 -13.09
N TYR A 6 14.86 5.82 -11.95
CA TYR A 6 14.04 4.72 -11.48
C TYR A 6 12.66 5.21 -11.14
N LEU A 7 11.72 4.30 -11.19
CA LEU A 7 10.34 4.54 -10.80
C LEU A 7 10.05 3.69 -9.57
N LEU A 8 9.35 4.28 -8.59
CA LEU A 8 8.85 3.55 -7.44
C LEU A 8 7.34 3.38 -7.61
N SER A 9 6.88 2.15 -7.54
CA SER A 9 5.45 1.84 -7.56
C SER A 9 5.06 1.29 -6.21
N ILE A 10 4.03 1.88 -5.60
CA ILE A 10 3.48 1.44 -4.33
C ILE A 10 2.09 0.90 -4.60
N ASP A 11 1.91 -0.39 -4.33
CA ASP A 11 0.64 -1.06 -4.55
C ASP A 11 0.04 -1.39 -3.19
N GLN A 12 -0.94 -0.58 -2.78
CA GLN A 12 -1.63 -0.76 -1.52
C GLN A 12 -2.86 -1.62 -1.77
N GLY A 13 -2.71 -2.92 -1.55
CA GLY A 13 -3.80 -3.88 -1.76
C GLY A 13 -4.63 -4.09 -0.51
N THR A 14 -5.53 -5.05 -0.59
CA THR A 14 -6.45 -5.37 0.52
C THR A 14 -5.87 -6.39 1.49
N THR A 15 -4.77 -7.04 1.14
CA THR A 15 -4.14 -8.04 2.01
C THR A 15 -2.67 -7.75 2.29
N SER A 16 -2.07 -6.88 1.50
CA SER A 16 -0.64 -6.63 1.59
C SER A 16 -0.28 -5.28 1.00
N SER A 17 0.89 -4.80 1.41
CA SER A 17 1.51 -3.60 0.85
C SER A 17 2.71 -4.04 0.02
N ARG A 18 2.80 -3.57 -1.21
CA ARG A 18 3.87 -3.95 -2.13
C ARG A 18 4.57 -2.72 -2.68
N ALA A 19 5.88 -2.83 -2.82
CA ALA A 19 6.68 -1.81 -3.47
C ALA A 19 7.50 -2.45 -4.59
N LEU A 20 7.64 -1.73 -5.69
CA LEU A 20 8.43 -2.14 -6.84
C LEU A 20 9.34 -1.00 -7.25
N ILE A 21 10.58 -1.35 -7.60
CA ILE A 21 11.48 -0.43 -8.29
C ILE A 21 11.55 -0.89 -9.75
N LEU A 22 11.31 0.04 -10.65
CA LEU A 22 11.38 -0.23 -12.08
C LEU A 22 12.39 0.71 -12.71
N ASP A 23 13.01 0.25 -13.81
CA ASP A 23 13.80 1.16 -14.63
C ASP A 23 12.89 1.95 -15.56
N ILE A 24 13.45 2.86 -16.33
CA ILE A 24 12.65 3.71 -17.21
C ILE A 24 12.07 2.95 -18.42
N GLN A 25 12.53 1.74 -18.68
CA GLN A 25 11.95 0.89 -19.70
C GLN A 25 10.80 0.03 -19.17
N GLY A 26 10.53 0.11 -17.87
CA GLY A 26 9.45 -0.66 -17.27
C GLY A 26 9.86 -2.02 -16.74
N ASN A 27 11.14 -2.32 -16.71
CA ASN A 27 11.63 -3.59 -16.15
C ASN A 27 11.61 -3.52 -14.63
N ILE A 28 11.10 -4.57 -13.99
CA ILE A 28 11.10 -4.66 -12.54
C ILE A 28 12.51 -5.03 -12.06
N ILE A 29 13.11 -4.13 -11.29
CA ILE A 29 14.45 -4.35 -10.74
C ILE A 29 14.35 -5.05 -9.39
N SER A 30 13.39 -4.68 -8.57
CA SER A 30 13.14 -5.31 -7.27
C SER A 30 11.70 -5.11 -6.88
N GLN A 31 11.18 -6.04 -6.09
CA GLN A 31 9.85 -5.90 -5.50
C GLN A 31 9.80 -6.61 -4.17
N LYS A 32 8.93 -6.12 -3.30
CA LYS A 32 8.71 -6.74 -1.99
C LYS A 32 7.27 -6.53 -1.57
N ASN A 33 6.71 -7.57 -1.00
CA ASN A 33 5.33 -7.62 -0.56
C ASN A 33 5.32 -8.01 0.92
N PHE A 34 4.64 -7.22 1.75
CA PHE A 34 4.43 -7.54 3.15
C PHE A 34 2.93 -7.60 3.42
N GLU A 35 2.50 -8.72 3.97
CA GLU A 35 1.11 -8.89 4.36
C GLU A 35 0.83 -8.13 5.65
N PHE A 36 -0.40 -7.66 5.81
CA PHE A 36 -0.87 -7.10 7.08
C PHE A 36 -2.08 -7.89 7.55
N LYS A 37 -2.33 -7.81 8.85
CA LYS A 37 -3.35 -8.62 9.49
C LYS A 37 -4.75 -8.15 9.09
N GLN A 38 -5.62 -9.13 8.87
CA GLN A 38 -7.03 -8.92 8.63
C GLN A 38 -7.77 -9.12 9.95
N TYR A 39 -8.71 -8.22 10.25
CA TYR A 39 -9.53 -8.31 11.46
C TYR A 39 -10.98 -8.51 11.04
N PHE A 40 -11.66 -9.43 11.70
CA PHE A 40 -13.05 -9.79 11.37
C PHE A 40 -13.90 -9.63 12.63
N PRO A 41 -14.22 -8.39 13.03
CA PRO A 41 -14.95 -8.17 14.29
C PRO A 41 -16.39 -8.68 14.25
N ASN A 42 -16.97 -8.74 13.06
CA ASN A 42 -18.33 -9.26 12.84
C ASN A 42 -18.39 -9.98 11.50
N ASP A 43 -19.43 -10.77 11.31
CA ASP A 43 -19.63 -11.45 10.03
C ASP A 43 -19.71 -10.44 8.88
N GLY A 44 -18.91 -10.69 7.84
CA GLY A 44 -18.90 -9.84 6.66
C GLY A 44 -18.12 -8.53 6.83
N TRP A 45 -17.60 -8.27 8.01
CA TRP A 45 -16.78 -7.07 8.26
C TRP A 45 -15.31 -7.43 8.11
N VAL A 46 -14.57 -6.58 7.41
CA VAL A 46 -13.12 -6.68 7.32
C VAL A 46 -12.54 -5.34 7.75
N GLU A 47 -11.60 -5.39 8.69
CA GLU A 47 -10.92 -4.19 9.17
C GLU A 47 -9.41 -4.37 9.09
N HIS A 48 -8.73 -3.26 8.91
CA HIS A 48 -7.27 -3.22 8.93
C HIS A 48 -6.80 -2.15 9.92
N ASP A 49 -5.64 -2.37 10.52
CA ASP A 49 -4.98 -1.36 11.33
C ASP A 49 -4.24 -0.40 10.39
N PRO A 50 -4.62 0.89 10.34
CA PRO A 50 -3.95 1.85 9.47
C PRO A 50 -2.46 2.01 9.74
N ILE A 51 -2.04 1.88 11.00
CA ILE A 51 -0.63 1.98 11.36
C ILE A 51 0.14 0.80 10.77
N GLU A 52 -0.45 -0.39 10.79
CA GLU A 52 0.18 -1.57 10.20
C GLU A 52 0.27 -1.44 8.68
N ILE A 53 -0.76 -0.88 8.03
CA ILE A 53 -0.71 -0.59 6.61
C ILE A 53 0.45 0.35 6.29
N LEU A 54 0.57 1.44 7.04
CA LEU A 54 1.64 2.41 6.85
C LEU A 54 3.01 1.76 7.07
N LYS A 55 3.13 0.97 8.14
CA LYS A 55 4.40 0.33 8.47
C LYS A 55 4.81 -0.67 7.39
N THR A 56 3.90 -1.51 6.93
CA THR A 56 4.24 -2.49 5.88
C THR A 56 4.59 -1.80 4.57
N THR A 57 3.94 -0.68 4.26
CA THR A 57 4.28 0.12 3.09
C THR A 57 5.70 0.68 3.19
N GLN A 58 6.04 1.28 4.33
CA GLN A 58 7.37 1.82 4.56
C GLN A 58 8.43 0.72 4.53
N ASP A 59 8.14 -0.42 5.14
CA ASP A 59 9.06 -1.55 5.13
C ASP A 59 9.30 -2.07 3.71
N ALA A 60 8.26 -2.14 2.89
CA ALA A 60 8.39 -2.59 1.51
C ALA A 60 9.25 -1.62 0.69
N ILE A 61 9.02 -0.31 0.86
CA ILE A 61 9.80 0.72 0.16
C ILE A 61 11.28 0.63 0.59
N ASN A 62 11.52 0.56 1.88
CA ASN A 62 12.88 0.50 2.41
C ASN A 62 13.60 -0.75 1.93
N TYR A 63 12.88 -1.86 1.85
CA TYR A 63 13.46 -3.11 1.37
C TYR A 63 13.95 -3.00 -0.08
N VAL A 64 13.10 -2.51 -0.98
CA VAL A 64 13.47 -2.46 -2.40
C VAL A 64 14.56 -1.43 -2.68
N ILE A 65 14.59 -0.33 -1.94
CA ILE A 65 15.66 0.68 -2.06
C ILE A 65 16.99 0.07 -1.59
N LYS A 66 16.96 -0.61 -0.45
CA LYS A 66 18.17 -1.22 0.10
C LYS A 66 18.68 -2.35 -0.77
N GLU A 67 17.78 -3.20 -1.28
CA GLU A 67 18.18 -4.33 -2.11
C GLU A 67 18.80 -3.87 -3.43
N THR A 68 18.25 -2.84 -4.04
CA THR A 68 18.78 -2.32 -5.32
C THR A 68 20.00 -1.46 -5.11
N ASN A 69 20.27 -1.02 -3.88
CA ASN A 69 21.39 -0.14 -3.56
C ASN A 69 21.37 1.18 -4.35
N ILE A 70 20.19 1.63 -4.75
CA ILE A 70 20.05 2.91 -5.43
C ILE A 70 19.89 4.03 -4.40
N SER A 71 20.24 5.25 -4.79
CA SER A 71 19.98 6.41 -3.96
C SER A 71 18.52 6.82 -4.12
N PRO A 72 17.81 7.17 -3.03
CA PRO A 72 16.43 7.66 -3.17
C PRO A 72 16.29 8.84 -4.14
N LYS A 73 17.31 9.67 -4.29
CA LYS A 73 17.28 10.80 -5.23
C LYS A 73 17.32 10.37 -6.69
N ASP A 74 17.64 9.10 -6.96
CA ASP A 74 17.62 8.56 -8.32
C ASP A 74 16.21 8.05 -8.68
N ILE A 75 15.29 8.08 -7.74
CA ILE A 75 13.89 7.77 -8.01
C ILE A 75 13.22 9.04 -8.52
N ASN A 76 12.90 9.05 -9.81
CA ASN A 76 12.38 10.24 -10.46
C ASN A 76 10.88 10.43 -10.26
N ILE A 77 10.15 9.34 -10.18
CA ILE A 77 8.69 9.35 -10.11
C ILE A 77 8.25 8.23 -9.16
N ALA A 78 7.22 8.53 -8.36
CA ALA A 78 6.56 7.51 -7.55
C ALA A 78 5.08 7.52 -7.88
N GLY A 79 4.51 6.34 -8.03
CA GLY A 79 3.09 6.16 -8.23
C GLY A 79 2.51 5.30 -7.12
N ILE A 80 1.27 5.56 -6.76
CA ILE A 80 0.58 4.83 -5.69
C ILE A 80 -0.77 4.37 -6.19
N THR A 81 -1.10 3.10 -5.96
CA THR A 81 -2.46 2.61 -6.09
C THR A 81 -3.02 2.39 -4.69
N ASN A 82 -4.26 2.81 -4.49
CA ASN A 82 -4.88 2.72 -3.18
C ASN A 82 -5.69 1.43 -3.01
N GLN A 83 -6.00 1.14 -1.75
CA GLN A 83 -6.93 0.10 -1.39
C GLN A 83 -8.35 0.68 -1.53
N ARG A 84 -9.14 0.12 -2.44
CA ARG A 84 -10.48 0.65 -2.72
C ARG A 84 -11.45 0.31 -1.59
N GLU A 85 -12.54 1.11 -1.50
CA GLU A 85 -13.65 0.90 -0.58
C GLU A 85 -13.21 0.81 0.88
N THR A 86 -12.18 1.57 1.21
CA THR A 86 -11.59 1.58 2.54
C THR A 86 -11.49 3.01 3.01
N VAL A 87 -11.95 3.27 4.23
CA VAL A 87 -11.93 4.59 4.84
C VAL A 87 -11.08 4.56 6.09
N VAL A 88 -10.22 5.55 6.23
CA VAL A 88 -9.43 5.77 7.44
C VAL A 88 -9.71 7.16 7.96
N ALA A 89 -10.02 7.27 9.23
CA ALA A 89 -10.15 8.55 9.91
C ALA A 89 -9.08 8.64 10.99
N TRP A 90 -8.43 9.80 11.07
CA TRP A 90 -7.39 10.00 12.07
C TRP A 90 -7.50 11.40 12.66
N ASN A 91 -6.94 11.54 13.86
CA ASN A 91 -6.88 12.83 14.53
C ASN A 91 -5.77 13.66 13.87
N LYS A 92 -6.13 14.82 13.33
CA LYS A 92 -5.14 15.61 12.58
C LYS A 92 -4.07 16.24 13.46
N LEU A 93 -4.32 16.35 14.76
CA LEU A 93 -3.32 16.89 15.69
C LEU A 93 -2.31 15.84 16.12
N THR A 94 -2.75 14.61 16.33
CA THR A 94 -1.88 13.53 16.83
C THR A 94 -1.41 12.59 15.74
N GLY A 95 -2.12 12.54 14.61
CA GLY A 95 -1.87 11.56 13.55
C GLY A 95 -2.35 10.17 13.87
N LYS A 96 -3.03 9.96 14.99
CA LYS A 96 -3.48 8.64 15.40
C LYS A 96 -4.82 8.30 14.77
N PRO A 97 -5.00 7.07 14.28
CA PRO A 97 -6.31 6.63 13.79
C PRO A 97 -7.32 6.60 14.94
N VAL A 98 -8.54 7.01 14.65
CA VAL A 98 -9.63 6.94 15.64
C VAL A 98 -10.30 5.57 15.63
N HIS A 99 -10.07 4.78 14.57
CA HIS A 99 -10.63 3.43 14.42
C HIS A 99 -9.82 2.69 13.36
N ASN A 100 -9.94 1.37 13.32
CA ASN A 100 -9.39 0.59 12.22
C ASN A 100 -10.04 0.99 10.91
N ALA A 101 -9.28 0.83 9.82
CA ALA A 101 -9.83 1.02 8.48
C ALA A 101 -10.86 -0.07 8.22
N CYS A 102 -12.03 0.35 7.74
CA CYS A 102 -13.13 -0.57 7.46
C CYS A 102 -13.24 -0.79 5.95
N LEU A 103 -13.25 -2.06 5.55
CA LEU A 103 -13.56 -2.45 4.19
C LEU A 103 -15.02 -2.85 4.14
N LEU A 104 -15.69 -2.44 3.08
CA LEU A 104 -17.09 -2.78 2.89
C LEU A 104 -17.22 -4.06 2.05
N TYR A 105 -16.54 -5.11 2.46
CA TYR A 105 -16.68 -6.43 1.85
C TYR A 105 -17.76 -7.21 2.58
N THR A 106 -18.96 -6.66 2.52
CA THR A 106 -20.14 -7.37 3.00
C THR A 106 -20.80 -8.06 1.82
N SER A 107 -21.74 -8.97 2.09
CA SER A 107 -22.55 -9.57 1.05
C SER A 107 -23.24 -8.51 0.21
N ASP A 108 -23.72 -7.45 0.88
CA ASP A 108 -24.42 -6.37 0.20
C ASP A 108 -23.51 -5.63 -0.77
N ALA A 109 -22.28 -5.33 -0.35
CA ALA A 109 -21.33 -4.67 -1.23
C ALA A 109 -20.98 -5.56 -2.43
N ALA A 110 -20.86 -6.86 -2.22
CA ALA A 110 -20.60 -7.80 -3.31
C ALA A 110 -21.79 -7.84 -4.28
N ASP A 111 -23.01 -7.84 -3.76
CA ASP A 111 -24.22 -7.84 -4.58
C ASP A 111 -24.30 -6.56 -5.41
N ASP A 112 -23.95 -5.43 -4.83
CA ASP A 112 -23.95 -4.16 -5.54
C ASP A 112 -23.00 -4.17 -6.73
N ARG A 113 -21.86 -4.83 -6.57
CA ARG A 113 -20.89 -4.92 -7.67
C ARG A 113 -21.36 -5.83 -8.79
N ASP A 114 -22.19 -6.79 -8.47
CA ASP A 114 -22.73 -7.73 -9.43
C ASP A 114 -23.90 -7.17 -10.22
N SER A 115 -24.48 -6.12 -9.73
CA SER A 115 -25.65 -5.52 -10.37
C SER A 115 -25.31 -4.55 -11.50
#